data_12789feae14fe8cdfc2a7e9c7a8745d5
#
_entry.id   12789feae14fe8cdfc2a7e9c7a8745d5
#
_cell.length_a   1.000
_cell.length_b   1.000
_cell.length_c   1.000
_cell.angle_alpha   90.00
_cell.angle_beta   90.00
_cell.angle_gamma   90.00
#
_symmetry.space_group_name_H-M   'P 1'
#
loop_
_entity.id
_entity.type
_entity.pdbx_description
1 polymer ?
#
loop_
_entity_poly.entity_id
_entity_poly.type
_entity_poly.pdbx_seq_one_letter_code
_entity_poly.pdbx_strand_id
1 'polypeptide(L)'
;MNRKIAFVSLISLLLALFSSLVSAQAGLVTTVTERSNLRSGPGTEWRLIGRLEVGDTINLDGRDPSGLWVRGITANGDIGWVAARFLAITSDQAFSLPSIWVDTPFTLSAPGAGSAPPPPAPTAQPQEQPAQNPPAVAPAGGLVVTANSNVNMRNLPSTNGQVLLTLSPGTQLTVDGRNPGGDWVRGTLPGGTVGWVAARFLSITPEQIAGLPVSEGVGAVAAIANAPNLPEPSSVVNTAPVRGFSYGGHVDGFSEYTVQRMRQAGMTWVKKQYRYFAGQSPDAVAGWINDAHAKGFRILIGIVGQPWEVNNPGYFDTYASFVGGVAALGADAIEVWNEMNIDREWPAGSISPSSYTDLLRRSYNAIKAANPNTMVISGAPAPTGFFGGCSGAGCDDDDYIAGMAAAGAGNYVDCIGIHYNEGIVGPTQNSGDPRGNSGHYTRYYSGMVNTYSRAFGRPLCFTELGYLTGEGFPPLPAGFAWAQGVSLAQQAQWLDQVVSLAARSGNVRLLIIWNVDFTRYDDDPMAGYAIIRPDGSCPACDALGS
;
A
#
# COMPACT_ATOMS: atom_id res chain seq x y z
N MET A 1 48.11 -59.35 -17.95
CA MET A 1 47.07 -60.26 -17.39
C MET A 1 46.66 -59.70 -16.03
N ASN A 2 45.37 -59.40 -15.85
CA ASN A 2 44.67 -59.11 -14.57
C ASN A 2 45.00 -57.79 -13.80
N ARG A 3 44.40 -56.72 -14.26
CA ARG A 3 43.98 -55.57 -13.38
C ARG A 3 42.71 -54.94 -13.93
N LYS A 4 41.56 -55.62 -13.78
CA LYS A 4 40.23 -55.07 -13.97
C LYS A 4 39.29 -55.97 -13.17
N ILE A 5 39.06 -55.71 -11.92
CA ILE A 5 37.91 -56.09 -11.06
C ILE A 5 38.26 -55.53 -9.65
N ALA A 6 37.97 -54.28 -9.38
CA ALA A 6 37.90 -53.70 -8.05
C ALA A 6 37.41 -52.23 -8.10
N PHE A 7 36.39 -51.91 -8.92
CA PHE A 7 35.86 -50.53 -8.98
C PHE A 7 34.32 -50.43 -9.02
N VAL A 8 33.63 -51.53 -8.76
CA VAL A 8 32.14 -51.54 -8.84
C VAL A 8 31.45 -51.70 -7.48
N SER A 9 32.21 -51.89 -6.37
CA SER A 9 31.61 -52.12 -5.05
C SER A 9 31.71 -50.95 -4.07
N LEU A 10 32.14 -49.74 -4.51
CA LEU A 10 32.27 -48.58 -3.60
C LEU A 10 31.29 -47.45 -3.93
N ILE A 11 30.44 -47.58 -4.96
CA ILE A 11 29.44 -46.57 -5.32
C ILE A 11 28.04 -46.88 -4.75
N SER A 12 27.82 -48.12 -4.29
CA SER A 12 26.48 -48.51 -3.73
C SER A 12 26.36 -48.31 -2.22
N LEU A 13 27.37 -47.79 -1.51
CA LEU A 13 27.32 -47.55 -0.07
C LEU A 13 27.33 -46.05 0.31
N LEU A 14 27.27 -45.13 -0.65
CA LEU A 14 27.22 -43.70 -0.39
C LEU A 14 25.87 -43.04 -0.70
N LEU A 15 24.85 -43.84 -1.07
CA LEU A 15 23.47 -43.32 -1.36
C LEU A 15 22.45 -43.60 -0.24
N ALA A 16 22.89 -44.02 0.95
CA ALA A 16 21.98 -44.37 2.04
C ALA A 16 22.12 -43.53 3.33
N LEU A 17 22.75 -42.36 3.28
CA LEU A 17 22.88 -41.47 4.46
C LEU A 17 22.59 -39.99 4.17
N PHE A 18 21.66 -39.68 3.28
CA PHE A 18 20.97 -38.41 3.30
C PHE A 18 19.58 -38.62 3.92
N SER A 19 19.55 -39.11 5.15
CA SER A 19 18.43 -38.80 6.04
C SER A 19 18.53 -37.31 6.33
N SER A 20 17.66 -36.52 5.73
CA SER A 20 17.44 -35.11 6.05
C SER A 20 17.22 -34.99 7.55
N LEU A 21 18.26 -34.60 8.27
CA LEU A 21 18.12 -33.97 9.56
C LEU A 21 17.35 -32.68 9.29
N VAL A 22 16.01 -32.73 9.42
CA VAL A 22 15.22 -31.54 9.71
C VAL A 22 15.71 -31.08 11.07
N SER A 23 16.70 -30.18 11.06
CA SER A 23 17.11 -29.46 12.24
C SER A 23 15.86 -28.69 12.70
N ALA A 24 15.28 -29.08 13.82
CA ALA A 24 14.27 -28.28 14.51
C ALA A 24 14.94 -26.92 14.75
N GLN A 25 14.51 -25.92 14.02
CA GLN A 25 15.04 -24.57 14.15
C GLN A 25 14.65 -24.07 15.54
N ALA A 26 15.62 -23.86 16.41
CA ALA A 26 15.39 -23.30 17.72
C ALA A 26 14.85 -21.88 17.54
N GLY A 27 13.66 -21.60 18.04
CA GLY A 27 13.08 -20.27 17.98
C GLY A 27 13.92 -19.28 18.78
N LEU A 28 13.81 -18.01 18.45
CA LEU A 28 14.42 -16.91 19.18
C LEU A 28 13.47 -16.45 20.29
N VAL A 29 13.78 -16.79 21.55
CA VAL A 29 12.99 -16.31 22.70
C VAL A 29 13.43 -14.91 23.08
N THR A 30 12.48 -13.99 23.22
CA THR A 30 12.71 -12.59 23.57
C THR A 30 11.63 -12.07 24.53
N THR A 31 11.80 -10.85 25.01
CA THR A 31 10.83 -10.17 25.88
C THR A 31 10.31 -8.89 25.24
N VAL A 32 9.09 -8.53 25.62
CA VAL A 32 8.44 -7.28 25.23
C VAL A 32 9.04 -6.12 26.03
N THR A 33 9.52 -5.09 25.36
CA THR A 33 10.13 -3.89 25.97
C THR A 33 9.14 -2.73 26.14
N GLU A 34 8.11 -2.70 25.28
CA GLU A 34 7.05 -1.71 25.35
C GLU A 34 5.70 -2.39 25.09
N ARG A 35 4.63 -1.89 25.75
CA ARG A 35 3.28 -2.41 25.53
C ARG A 35 2.93 -2.42 24.06
N SER A 36 2.50 -3.56 23.53
CA SER A 36 2.26 -3.73 22.11
C SER A 36 1.06 -4.62 21.81
N ASN A 37 0.67 -4.68 20.55
CA ASN A 37 -0.42 -5.50 20.06
C ASN A 37 0.12 -6.75 19.36
N LEU A 38 -0.44 -7.92 19.70
CA LEU A 38 -0.27 -9.16 18.94
C LEU A 38 -1.36 -9.23 17.86
N ARG A 39 -0.97 -9.42 16.61
CA ARG A 39 -1.88 -9.35 15.46
C ARG A 39 -1.85 -10.61 14.60
N SER A 40 -2.89 -10.82 13.79
CA SER A 40 -2.98 -11.99 12.90
C SER A 40 -2.04 -11.93 11.68
N GLY A 41 -1.38 -10.81 11.44
CA GLY A 41 -0.43 -10.62 10.35
C GLY A 41 0.49 -9.43 10.57
N PRO A 42 1.49 -9.24 9.69
CA PRO A 42 2.53 -8.22 9.83
C PRO A 42 2.03 -6.86 9.35
N GLY A 43 1.40 -6.09 10.24
CA GLY A 43 0.89 -4.75 9.95
C GLY A 43 -0.14 -4.30 10.98
N THR A 44 -0.37 -3.00 11.08
CA THR A 44 -1.35 -2.42 12.00
C THR A 44 -2.79 -2.64 11.53
N GLU A 45 -3.00 -2.91 10.26
CA GLU A 45 -4.27 -3.26 9.62
C GLU A 45 -4.76 -4.67 9.95
N TRP A 46 -3.86 -5.56 10.41
CA TRP A 46 -4.21 -6.93 10.76
C TRP A 46 -4.96 -7.00 12.08
N ARG A 47 -5.86 -7.97 12.17
CA ARG A 47 -6.74 -8.17 13.33
C ARG A 47 -5.93 -8.31 14.63
N LEU A 48 -6.36 -7.58 15.67
CA LEU A 48 -5.83 -7.72 17.02
C LEU A 48 -6.20 -9.12 17.59
N ILE A 49 -5.19 -9.91 17.94
CA ILE A 49 -5.33 -11.21 18.64
C ILE A 49 -5.30 -10.99 20.15
N GLY A 50 -4.33 -10.20 20.62
CA GLY A 50 -4.11 -9.94 22.03
C GLY A 50 -3.25 -8.70 22.25
N ARG A 51 -3.03 -8.36 23.51
CA ARG A 51 -2.09 -7.32 23.94
C ARG A 51 -0.94 -7.96 24.68
N LEU A 52 0.24 -7.43 24.47
CA LEU A 52 1.47 -7.82 25.13
C LEU A 52 1.88 -6.71 26.10
N GLU A 53 2.17 -7.09 27.34
CA GLU A 53 2.66 -6.19 28.38
C GLU A 53 4.20 -6.25 28.45
N VAL A 54 4.81 -5.20 29.02
CA VAL A 54 6.26 -5.16 29.21
C VAL A 54 6.72 -6.33 30.09
N GLY A 55 7.71 -7.10 29.62
CA GLY A 55 8.23 -8.30 30.28
C GLY A 55 7.60 -9.60 29.78
N ASP A 56 6.52 -9.58 29.02
CA ASP A 56 5.98 -10.78 28.38
C ASP A 56 7.04 -11.45 27.50
N THR A 57 7.05 -12.78 27.50
CA THR A 57 7.97 -13.56 26.66
C THR A 57 7.27 -14.09 25.41
N ILE A 58 7.98 -14.03 24.30
CA ILE A 58 7.53 -14.55 23.01
C ILE A 58 8.65 -15.36 22.35
N ASN A 59 8.32 -16.52 21.79
CA ASN A 59 9.25 -17.38 21.06
C ASN A 59 9.01 -17.19 19.56
N LEU A 60 9.96 -16.58 18.87
CA LEU A 60 9.85 -16.15 17.49
C LEU A 60 10.26 -17.25 16.50
N ASP A 61 9.46 -17.48 15.46
CA ASP A 61 9.72 -18.46 14.40
C ASP A 61 10.04 -17.83 13.03
N GLY A 62 9.76 -16.54 12.87
CA GLY A 62 10.00 -15.89 11.60
C GLY A 62 9.71 -14.40 11.61
N ARG A 63 9.98 -13.79 10.48
CA ARG A 63 9.75 -12.37 10.24
C ARG A 63 9.03 -12.12 8.92
N ASP A 64 8.42 -10.97 8.79
CA ASP A 64 8.01 -10.47 7.48
C ASP A 64 9.24 -10.10 6.63
N PRO A 65 9.11 -9.95 5.31
CA PRO A 65 10.24 -9.59 4.45
C PRO A 65 10.97 -8.31 4.87
N SER A 66 10.27 -7.32 5.45
CA SER A 66 10.88 -6.07 5.90
C SER A 66 11.66 -6.19 7.21
N GLY A 67 11.45 -7.25 7.98
CA GLY A 67 12.00 -7.40 9.34
C GLY A 67 11.39 -6.47 10.38
N LEU A 68 10.37 -5.69 10.03
CA LEU A 68 9.68 -4.79 10.95
C LEU A 68 8.68 -5.53 11.84
N TRP A 69 8.19 -6.68 11.39
CA TRP A 69 7.27 -7.55 12.11
C TRP A 69 7.87 -8.93 12.25
N VAL A 70 7.72 -9.50 13.43
CA VAL A 70 8.15 -10.88 13.73
C VAL A 70 6.97 -11.68 14.24
N ARG A 71 6.92 -12.97 13.87
CA ARG A 71 5.89 -13.89 14.32
C ARG A 71 6.42 -14.75 15.45
N GLY A 72 5.56 -15.02 16.42
CA GLY A 72 5.92 -15.91 17.50
C GLY A 72 4.72 -16.40 18.30
N ILE A 73 5.00 -17.24 19.29
CA ILE A 73 4.04 -17.76 20.27
C ILE A 73 4.33 -17.18 21.64
N THR A 74 3.31 -16.66 22.30
CA THR A 74 3.37 -16.14 23.67
C THR A 74 3.40 -17.28 24.70
N ALA A 75 3.69 -16.95 25.95
CA ALA A 75 3.60 -17.93 27.07
C ALA A 75 2.18 -18.50 27.24
N ASN A 76 1.16 -17.76 26.84
CA ASN A 76 -0.25 -18.19 26.88
C ASN A 76 -0.66 -19.08 25.70
N GLY A 77 0.23 -19.29 24.72
CA GLY A 77 -0.07 -20.09 23.54
C GLY A 77 -0.66 -19.31 22.37
N ASP A 78 -0.81 -17.98 22.47
CA ASP A 78 -1.30 -17.16 21.38
C ASP A 78 -0.22 -16.99 20.31
N ILE A 79 -0.53 -17.33 19.06
CA ILE A 79 0.37 -17.18 17.93
C ILE A 79 -0.01 -15.91 17.15
N GLY A 80 0.98 -15.06 16.89
CA GLY A 80 0.71 -13.83 16.12
C GLY A 80 1.96 -13.04 15.79
N TRP A 81 1.74 -11.89 15.18
CA TRP A 81 2.75 -10.95 14.72
C TRP A 81 2.83 -9.76 15.67
N VAL A 82 4.05 -9.35 15.98
CA VAL A 82 4.35 -8.16 16.78
C VAL A 82 5.43 -7.35 16.09
N ALA A 83 5.37 -6.02 16.19
CA ALA A 83 6.40 -5.17 15.62
C ALA A 83 7.73 -5.38 16.37
N ALA A 84 8.79 -5.67 15.62
CA ALA A 84 10.12 -6.03 16.16
C ALA A 84 10.68 -4.98 17.11
N ARG A 85 10.40 -3.68 16.86
CA ARG A 85 10.84 -2.55 17.70
C ARG A 85 10.36 -2.59 19.16
N PHE A 86 9.32 -3.36 19.45
CA PHE A 86 8.76 -3.50 20.81
C PHE A 86 9.32 -4.72 21.57
N LEU A 87 10.33 -5.36 20.99
CA LEU A 87 10.97 -6.56 21.55
C LEU A 87 12.44 -6.31 21.86
N ALA A 88 12.98 -7.03 22.84
CA ALA A 88 14.40 -7.01 23.20
C ALA A 88 15.24 -7.78 22.16
N ILE A 89 15.18 -7.38 20.89
CA ILE A 89 15.98 -7.94 19.80
C ILE A 89 16.65 -6.83 18.99
N THR A 90 17.81 -7.12 18.43
CA THR A 90 18.47 -6.24 17.48
C THR A 90 17.90 -6.45 16.08
N SER A 91 18.11 -5.49 15.18
CA SER A 91 17.75 -5.65 13.77
C SER A 91 18.39 -6.90 13.17
N ASP A 92 19.69 -7.17 13.47
CA ASP A 92 20.37 -8.36 12.97
C ASP A 92 19.73 -9.65 13.47
N GLN A 93 19.27 -9.68 14.71
CA GLN A 93 18.54 -10.83 15.26
C GLN A 93 17.19 -11.00 14.58
N ALA A 94 16.45 -9.92 14.33
CA ALA A 94 15.21 -9.99 13.57
C ALA A 94 15.48 -10.52 12.14
N PHE A 95 16.50 -10.02 11.46
CA PHE A 95 16.87 -10.46 10.12
C PHE A 95 17.45 -11.88 10.06
N SER A 96 17.98 -12.42 11.17
CA SER A 96 18.41 -13.82 11.25
C SER A 96 17.25 -14.82 11.25
N LEU A 97 16.04 -14.37 11.59
CA LEU A 97 14.84 -15.21 11.51
C LEU A 97 14.48 -15.47 10.03
N PRO A 98 13.92 -16.65 9.71
CA PRO A 98 13.45 -16.93 8.35
C PRO A 98 12.36 -15.96 7.93
N SER A 99 12.39 -15.51 6.68
CA SER A 99 11.28 -14.75 6.10
C SER A 99 10.10 -15.68 5.85
N ILE A 100 8.95 -15.36 6.43
CA ILE A 100 7.75 -16.20 6.38
C ILE A 100 6.52 -15.38 5.95
N TRP A 101 5.50 -16.09 5.49
CA TRP A 101 4.19 -15.53 5.16
C TRP A 101 3.17 -15.84 6.27
N VAL A 102 2.04 -15.15 6.27
CA VAL A 102 0.99 -15.30 7.30
C VAL A 102 0.46 -16.73 7.39
N ASP A 103 0.39 -17.44 6.28
CA ASP A 103 -0.10 -18.82 6.14
C ASP A 103 0.99 -19.87 6.35
N THR A 104 2.25 -19.49 6.58
CA THR A 104 3.33 -20.44 6.90
C THR A 104 2.98 -21.19 8.18
N PRO A 105 3.00 -22.55 8.20
CA PRO A 105 2.71 -23.33 9.41
C PRO A 105 3.61 -22.93 10.57
N PHE A 106 3.03 -22.82 11.77
CA PHE A 106 3.77 -22.52 13.01
C PHE A 106 4.21 -23.82 13.68
N THR A 107 5.47 -23.94 14.08
CA THR A 107 6.06 -25.20 14.57
C THR A 107 6.73 -25.10 15.95
N LEU A 108 6.79 -23.91 16.56
CA LEU A 108 7.44 -23.75 17.87
C LEU A 108 6.48 -23.94 19.04
N SER A 109 7.04 -24.26 20.21
CA SER A 109 6.29 -24.33 21.47
C SER A 109 6.33 -23.01 22.23
N ALA A 110 5.33 -22.77 23.08
CA ALA A 110 5.28 -21.60 23.95
C ALA A 110 6.51 -21.54 24.88
N PRO A 111 7.06 -20.35 25.17
CA PRO A 111 8.16 -20.19 26.10
C PRO A 111 7.72 -20.63 27.49
N GLY A 112 8.53 -21.47 28.18
CA GLY A 112 8.26 -21.96 29.52
C GLY A 112 7.49 -23.29 29.61
N ALA A 113 7.09 -23.91 28.49
CA ALA A 113 6.58 -25.28 28.49
C ALA A 113 7.75 -26.26 28.66
N GLY A 114 8.16 -26.49 29.90
CA GLY A 114 9.05 -27.60 30.25
C GLY A 114 8.41 -28.91 29.78
N SER A 115 9.18 -29.76 29.11
CA SER A 115 8.77 -31.07 28.65
C SER A 115 8.28 -31.94 29.82
N ALA A 116 6.95 -32.07 29.94
CA ALA A 116 6.38 -33.16 30.72
C ALA A 116 6.49 -34.47 29.91
N PRO A 117 6.86 -35.60 30.53
CA PRO A 117 6.89 -36.87 29.81
C PRO A 117 5.49 -37.22 29.32
N PRO A 118 5.34 -37.88 28.18
CA PRO A 118 4.04 -38.21 27.64
C PRO A 118 3.27 -39.14 28.56
N PRO A 119 1.98 -38.88 28.81
CA PRO A 119 1.14 -39.82 29.56
C PRO A 119 1.04 -41.14 28.78
N PRO A 120 0.93 -42.29 29.50
CA PRO A 120 0.79 -43.59 28.84
C PRO A 120 -0.50 -43.62 28.02
N ALA A 121 -0.42 -44.18 26.82
CA ALA A 121 -1.52 -44.30 25.89
C ALA A 121 -2.74 -44.98 26.53
N PRO A 122 -3.95 -44.44 26.39
CA PRO A 122 -5.16 -45.12 26.82
C PRO A 122 -5.39 -46.33 25.93
N THR A 123 -5.62 -47.47 26.57
CA THR A 123 -6.02 -48.72 25.93
C THR A 123 -7.34 -48.51 25.17
N ALA A 124 -7.35 -48.80 23.90
CA ALA A 124 -8.51 -48.66 23.04
C ALA A 124 -9.64 -49.61 23.54
N GLN A 125 -10.77 -49.04 23.94
CA GLN A 125 -12.04 -49.75 23.97
C GLN A 125 -12.69 -49.63 22.60
N PRO A 126 -13.36 -50.69 22.09
CA PRO A 126 -14.05 -50.65 20.83
C PRO A 126 -15.24 -49.68 20.90
N GLN A 127 -15.21 -48.62 20.19
CA GLN A 127 -16.39 -47.77 19.95
C GLN A 127 -17.22 -48.43 18.81
N GLU A 128 -18.46 -48.71 19.13
CA GLU A 128 -19.50 -49.01 18.15
C GLU A 128 -19.61 -47.86 17.15
N GLN A 129 -19.56 -48.19 15.89
CA GLN A 129 -19.69 -47.29 14.75
C GLN A 129 -21.15 -46.81 14.68
N PRO A 130 -21.42 -45.49 14.83
CA PRO A 130 -22.76 -44.98 14.54
C PRO A 130 -22.99 -45.06 13.02
N ALA A 131 -24.17 -45.56 12.65
CA ALA A 131 -24.64 -45.66 11.29
C ALA A 131 -24.43 -44.36 10.50
N GLN A 132 -23.87 -44.49 9.31
CA GLN A 132 -23.77 -43.42 8.32
C GLN A 132 -25.18 -42.96 7.93
N ASN A 133 -25.56 -41.76 8.37
CA ASN A 133 -26.64 -41.06 7.70
C ASN A 133 -26.13 -40.56 6.34
N PRO A 134 -26.91 -40.67 5.29
CA PRO A 134 -26.57 -40.15 3.97
C PRO A 134 -26.36 -38.62 4.06
N PRO A 135 -25.46 -38.00 3.24
CA PRO A 135 -25.20 -36.57 3.30
C PRO A 135 -26.52 -35.83 3.11
N ALA A 136 -26.79 -34.94 4.05
CA ALA A 136 -27.92 -34.02 3.95
C ALA A 136 -27.73 -33.18 2.67
N VAL A 137 -28.61 -33.34 1.72
CA VAL A 137 -28.75 -32.42 0.59
C VAL A 137 -29.01 -31.05 1.18
N ALA A 138 -28.09 -30.10 0.92
CA ALA A 138 -28.26 -28.71 1.30
C ALA A 138 -29.61 -28.20 0.76
N PRO A 139 -30.42 -27.52 1.60
CA PRO A 139 -31.68 -26.96 1.13
C PRO A 139 -31.40 -25.96 0.01
N ALA A 140 -32.18 -26.01 -1.07
CA ALA A 140 -32.12 -25.10 -2.21
C ALA A 140 -32.65 -23.69 -1.90
N GLY A 141 -32.34 -23.17 -0.72
CA GLY A 141 -32.59 -21.80 -0.28
C GLY A 141 -31.36 -21.36 0.50
N GLY A 142 -30.59 -20.43 -0.02
CA GLY A 142 -29.40 -19.92 0.65
C GLY A 142 -29.72 -19.36 2.05
N LEU A 143 -28.74 -19.33 2.94
CA LEU A 143 -28.88 -18.79 4.28
C LEU A 143 -29.09 -17.26 4.22
N VAL A 144 -30.24 -16.80 4.73
CA VAL A 144 -30.53 -15.37 4.81
C VAL A 144 -29.98 -14.81 6.11
N VAL A 145 -29.17 -13.76 6.01
CA VAL A 145 -28.57 -13.05 7.14
C VAL A 145 -28.86 -11.55 7.05
N THR A 146 -28.71 -10.83 8.16
CA THR A 146 -29.03 -9.41 8.25
C THR A 146 -27.80 -8.61 8.67
N ALA A 147 -27.58 -7.44 8.10
CA ALA A 147 -26.55 -6.51 8.53
C ALA A 147 -26.91 -5.90 9.89
N ASN A 148 -25.99 -5.98 10.87
CA ASN A 148 -26.19 -5.47 12.23
C ASN A 148 -25.78 -4.00 12.38
N SER A 149 -25.02 -3.48 11.43
CA SER A 149 -24.51 -2.10 11.39
C SER A 149 -24.32 -1.67 9.94
N ASN A 150 -23.97 -0.39 9.71
CA ASN A 150 -23.51 0.03 8.40
C ASN A 150 -22.25 -0.75 8.03
N VAL A 151 -22.27 -1.45 6.89
CA VAL A 151 -21.17 -2.26 6.42
C VAL A 151 -21.04 -2.22 4.90
N ASN A 152 -19.83 -2.16 4.40
CA ASN A 152 -19.58 -2.17 2.96
C ASN A 152 -19.66 -3.60 2.41
N MET A 153 -20.47 -3.77 1.38
CA MET A 153 -20.41 -4.93 0.48
C MET A 153 -19.38 -4.64 -0.61
N ARG A 154 -18.47 -5.58 -0.82
CA ARG A 154 -17.31 -5.37 -1.70
C ARG A 154 -17.22 -6.45 -2.80
N ASN A 155 -16.49 -6.17 -3.86
CA ASN A 155 -16.27 -7.13 -4.95
C ASN A 155 -15.30 -8.25 -4.56
N LEU A 156 -14.46 -8.08 -3.54
CA LEU A 156 -13.49 -9.06 -3.04
C LEU A 156 -13.64 -9.24 -1.53
N PRO A 157 -13.28 -10.41 -0.97
CA PRO A 157 -13.29 -10.67 0.48
C PRO A 157 -12.12 -10.00 1.20
N SER A 158 -12.04 -8.68 1.09
CA SER A 158 -10.95 -7.85 1.63
C SER A 158 -11.42 -6.42 1.82
N THR A 159 -10.86 -5.73 2.81
CA THR A 159 -11.02 -4.28 2.97
C THR A 159 -10.46 -3.48 1.79
N ASN A 160 -9.57 -4.06 1.00
CA ASN A 160 -9.03 -3.48 -0.22
C ASN A 160 -9.93 -3.73 -1.45
N GLY A 161 -10.95 -4.60 -1.33
CA GLY A 161 -11.94 -4.79 -2.39
C GLY A 161 -12.75 -3.52 -2.63
N GLN A 162 -13.09 -3.25 -3.90
CA GLN A 162 -13.96 -2.13 -4.28
C GLN A 162 -15.30 -2.22 -3.53
N VAL A 163 -15.75 -1.12 -2.96
CA VAL A 163 -17.08 -1.02 -2.36
C VAL A 163 -18.12 -1.00 -3.48
N LEU A 164 -18.99 -2.00 -3.52
CA LEU A 164 -20.12 -2.06 -4.44
C LEU A 164 -21.26 -1.17 -3.94
N LEU A 165 -21.55 -1.27 -2.64
CA LEU A 165 -22.52 -0.43 -1.93
C LEU A 165 -22.35 -0.59 -0.42
N THR A 166 -22.98 0.30 0.36
CA THR A 166 -23.03 0.22 1.82
C THR A 166 -24.41 -0.33 2.25
N LEU A 167 -24.40 -1.41 3.04
CA LEU A 167 -25.59 -1.97 3.66
C LEU A 167 -25.91 -1.20 4.94
N SER A 168 -27.17 -0.79 5.11
CA SER A 168 -27.67 -0.24 6.37
C SER A 168 -28.06 -1.36 7.35
N PRO A 169 -28.11 -1.10 8.66
CA PRO A 169 -28.65 -2.05 9.63
C PRO A 169 -30.04 -2.54 9.21
N GLY A 170 -30.28 -3.84 9.33
CA GLY A 170 -31.54 -4.46 8.90
C GLY A 170 -31.55 -4.93 7.44
N THR A 171 -30.57 -4.58 6.62
CA THR A 171 -30.47 -5.07 5.24
C THR A 171 -30.25 -6.59 5.22
N GLN A 172 -31.10 -7.31 4.52
CA GLN A 172 -31.02 -8.77 4.34
C GLN A 172 -30.24 -9.13 3.08
N LEU A 173 -29.44 -10.18 3.17
CA LEU A 173 -28.76 -10.81 2.03
C LEU A 173 -28.76 -12.32 2.18
N THR A 174 -28.83 -13.02 1.05
CA THR A 174 -28.71 -14.48 1.00
C THR A 174 -27.27 -14.85 0.79
N VAL A 175 -26.64 -15.55 1.76
CA VAL A 175 -25.23 -15.93 1.67
C VAL A 175 -25.07 -17.32 1.08
N ASP A 176 -24.07 -17.48 0.21
CA ASP A 176 -23.82 -18.69 -0.58
C ASP A 176 -22.37 -19.16 -0.53
N GLY A 177 -21.49 -18.41 0.14
CA GLY A 177 -20.07 -18.75 0.23
C GLY A 177 -19.33 -17.98 1.31
N ARG A 178 -18.12 -18.45 1.59
CA ARG A 178 -17.16 -17.77 2.48
C ARG A 178 -15.76 -17.77 1.88
N ASN A 179 -14.91 -16.84 2.32
CA ASN A 179 -13.47 -16.94 2.05
C ASN A 179 -12.83 -18.05 2.92
N PRO A 180 -11.60 -18.50 2.61
CA PRO A 180 -10.93 -19.56 3.38
C PRO A 180 -10.85 -19.27 4.90
N GLY A 181 -10.67 -18.01 5.30
CA GLY A 181 -10.60 -17.59 6.70
C GLY A 181 -11.95 -17.48 7.41
N GLY A 182 -13.08 -17.49 6.69
CA GLY A 182 -14.42 -17.35 7.26
C GLY A 182 -14.74 -15.96 7.82
N ASP A 183 -13.87 -14.97 7.63
CA ASP A 183 -14.08 -13.59 8.08
C ASP A 183 -14.87 -12.74 7.06
N TRP A 184 -15.05 -13.26 5.84
CA TRP A 184 -15.90 -12.70 4.79
C TRP A 184 -16.87 -13.74 4.26
N VAL A 185 -18.10 -13.34 4.05
CA VAL A 185 -19.12 -14.16 3.39
C VAL A 185 -19.58 -13.51 2.10
N ARG A 186 -19.79 -14.34 1.08
CA ARG A 186 -20.37 -13.92 -0.20
C ARG A 186 -21.88 -13.99 -0.09
N GLY A 187 -22.56 -12.97 -0.54
CA GLY A 187 -24.01 -12.95 -0.50
C GLY A 187 -24.63 -12.13 -1.62
N THR A 188 -25.91 -12.38 -1.85
CA THR A 188 -26.73 -11.74 -2.87
C THR A 188 -27.85 -10.94 -2.19
N LEU A 189 -27.99 -9.67 -2.57
CA LEU A 189 -29.10 -8.82 -2.14
C LEU A 189 -30.38 -9.14 -2.94
N PRO A 190 -31.58 -8.78 -2.42
CA PRO A 190 -32.83 -8.96 -3.16
C PRO A 190 -32.84 -8.33 -4.55
N GLY A 191 -32.06 -7.27 -4.77
CA GLY A 191 -31.87 -6.61 -6.07
C GLY A 191 -30.84 -7.32 -6.99
N GLY A 192 -30.34 -8.51 -6.61
CA GLY A 192 -29.42 -9.30 -7.42
C GLY A 192 -27.94 -8.91 -7.34
N THR A 193 -27.58 -7.86 -6.59
CA THR A 193 -26.17 -7.50 -6.37
C THR A 193 -25.48 -8.59 -5.56
N VAL A 194 -24.40 -9.14 -6.08
CA VAL A 194 -23.55 -10.15 -5.42
C VAL A 194 -22.27 -9.49 -4.92
N GLY A 195 -21.88 -9.77 -3.67
CA GLY A 195 -20.66 -9.22 -3.13
C GLY A 195 -20.23 -9.88 -1.83
N TRP A 196 -19.13 -9.40 -1.30
CA TRP A 196 -18.51 -9.87 -0.07
C TRP A 196 -18.77 -8.90 1.08
N VAL A 197 -19.19 -9.43 2.21
CA VAL A 197 -19.44 -8.66 3.43
C VAL A 197 -18.64 -9.29 4.57
N ALA A 198 -18.00 -8.48 5.40
CA ALA A 198 -17.28 -8.98 6.56
C ALA A 198 -18.28 -9.60 7.55
N ALA A 199 -18.09 -10.89 7.85
CA ALA A 199 -19.03 -11.73 8.59
C ALA A 199 -19.39 -11.16 9.98
N ARG A 200 -18.44 -10.49 10.66
CA ARG A 200 -18.63 -9.87 11.99
C ARG A 200 -19.72 -8.80 12.06
N PHE A 201 -20.15 -8.27 10.90
CA PHE A 201 -21.21 -7.25 10.81
C PHE A 201 -22.57 -7.83 10.41
N LEU A 202 -22.67 -9.16 10.36
CA LEU A 202 -23.89 -9.87 9.97
C LEU A 202 -24.42 -10.72 11.12
N SER A 203 -25.72 -10.99 11.11
CA SER A 203 -26.37 -11.95 12.00
C SER A 203 -26.10 -13.38 11.54
N ILE A 204 -24.84 -13.83 11.64
CA ILE A 204 -24.38 -15.16 11.21
C ILE A 204 -23.49 -15.76 12.30
N THR A 205 -23.68 -17.04 12.62
CA THR A 205 -22.85 -17.70 13.63
C THR A 205 -21.60 -18.35 13.01
N PRO A 206 -20.54 -18.62 13.82
CA PRO A 206 -19.35 -19.31 13.34
C PRO A 206 -19.65 -20.67 12.69
N GLU A 207 -20.63 -21.42 13.23
CA GLU A 207 -21.05 -22.71 12.71
C GLU A 207 -21.74 -22.57 11.33
N GLN A 208 -22.56 -21.54 11.18
CA GLN A 208 -23.20 -21.22 9.89
C GLN A 208 -22.15 -20.82 8.84
N ILE A 209 -21.15 -20.01 9.23
CA ILE A 209 -20.03 -19.65 8.36
C ILE A 209 -19.24 -20.91 7.96
N ALA A 210 -18.91 -21.78 8.91
CA ALA A 210 -18.16 -23.01 8.64
C ALA A 210 -18.90 -23.94 7.67
N GLY A 211 -20.23 -23.93 7.71
CA GLY A 211 -21.10 -24.71 6.79
C GLY A 211 -21.18 -24.14 5.36
N LEU A 212 -20.75 -22.91 5.12
CA LEU A 212 -20.72 -22.32 3.79
C LEU A 212 -19.55 -22.89 2.96
N PRO A 213 -19.73 -23.14 1.65
CA PRO A 213 -18.63 -23.52 0.80
C PRO A 213 -17.59 -22.41 0.70
N VAL A 214 -16.30 -22.79 0.60
CA VAL A 214 -15.25 -21.84 0.25
C VAL A 214 -15.49 -21.37 -1.18
N SER A 215 -15.55 -20.08 -1.38
CA SER A 215 -15.89 -19.46 -2.65
C SER A 215 -14.78 -18.52 -3.10
N GLU A 216 -14.37 -18.68 -4.34
CA GLU A 216 -13.44 -17.79 -5.04
C GLU A 216 -14.25 -17.09 -6.14
N GLY A 217 -14.61 -15.86 -5.94
CA GLY A 217 -15.39 -15.14 -6.94
C GLY A 217 -15.40 -13.65 -6.72
N VAL A 218 -15.42 -12.91 -7.80
CA VAL A 218 -15.58 -11.45 -7.77
C VAL A 218 -17.08 -11.15 -7.62
N GLY A 219 -17.44 -10.29 -6.67
CA GLY A 219 -18.81 -9.77 -6.55
C GLY A 219 -19.13 -8.86 -7.73
N ALA A 220 -20.35 -8.93 -8.23
CA ALA A 220 -20.85 -8.08 -9.31
C ALA A 220 -22.18 -7.42 -8.92
N VAL A 221 -22.42 -6.22 -9.40
CA VAL A 221 -23.75 -5.59 -9.34
C VAL A 221 -24.64 -6.25 -10.39
N ALA A 222 -25.86 -6.61 -10.00
CA ALA A 222 -26.83 -7.11 -10.98
C ALA A 222 -27.12 -6.02 -12.02
N ALA A 223 -27.13 -6.42 -13.27
CA ALA A 223 -27.67 -5.58 -14.32
C ALA A 223 -29.15 -5.30 -14.02
N ILE A 224 -29.51 -4.03 -13.81
CA ILE A 224 -30.90 -3.64 -13.65
C ILE A 224 -31.54 -3.84 -15.03
N ALA A 225 -32.35 -4.89 -15.15
CA ALA A 225 -33.16 -5.11 -16.33
C ALA A 225 -34.24 -4.01 -16.37
N ASN A 226 -33.99 -2.92 -17.08
CA ASN A 226 -34.84 -1.76 -17.41
C ASN A 226 -34.23 -0.39 -17.05
N ALA A 227 -32.89 -0.25 -17.03
CA ALA A 227 -32.31 1.06 -17.23
C ALA A 227 -32.27 1.35 -18.75
N PRO A 228 -32.60 2.58 -19.23
CA PRO A 228 -32.33 2.93 -20.61
C PRO A 228 -30.85 2.71 -20.86
N ASN A 229 -30.49 2.11 -22.01
CA ASN A 229 -29.13 1.79 -22.40
C ASN A 229 -28.19 2.97 -22.07
N LEU A 230 -27.59 2.93 -20.88
CA LEU A 230 -26.34 3.64 -20.66
C LEU A 230 -25.32 2.93 -21.55
N PRO A 231 -24.55 3.65 -22.38
CA PRO A 231 -23.53 3.01 -23.18
C PRO A 231 -22.67 2.16 -22.25
N GLU A 232 -22.40 0.92 -22.66
CA GLU A 232 -21.38 0.08 -22.00
C GLU A 232 -20.17 0.98 -21.73
N PRO A 233 -19.53 0.89 -20.55
CA PRO A 233 -18.29 1.59 -20.32
C PRO A 233 -17.34 1.10 -21.41
N SER A 234 -17.27 1.86 -22.49
CA SER A 234 -16.23 1.70 -23.47
C SER A 234 -14.95 1.71 -22.66
N SER A 235 -14.10 0.73 -22.87
CA SER A 235 -12.70 0.81 -22.49
C SER A 235 -12.11 2.03 -23.22
N VAL A 236 -12.33 3.22 -22.66
CA VAL A 236 -11.79 4.46 -23.22
C VAL A 236 -10.33 4.45 -22.83
N VAL A 237 -9.54 3.73 -23.64
CA VAL A 237 -8.11 3.96 -23.69
C VAL A 237 -7.95 5.47 -23.88
N ASN A 238 -7.27 6.12 -22.96
CA ASN A 238 -7.02 7.55 -23.07
C ASN A 238 -6.34 7.84 -24.42
N THR A 239 -7.08 8.45 -25.33
CA THR A 239 -6.63 8.70 -26.70
C THR A 239 -6.05 10.10 -26.89
N ALA A 240 -6.17 10.97 -25.88
CA ALA A 240 -5.71 12.35 -25.97
C ALA A 240 -4.48 12.59 -25.07
N PRO A 241 -3.33 13.02 -25.64
CA PRO A 241 -2.17 13.37 -24.84
C PRO A 241 -2.47 14.55 -23.90
N VAL A 242 -1.88 14.52 -22.69
CA VAL A 242 -1.98 15.62 -21.72
C VAL A 242 -1.22 16.83 -22.25
N ARG A 243 -1.89 17.97 -22.38
CA ARG A 243 -1.32 19.24 -22.85
C ARG A 243 -1.66 20.37 -21.89
N GLY A 244 -0.74 21.31 -21.74
CA GLY A 244 -0.91 22.47 -20.85
C GLY A 244 -0.82 22.10 -19.37
N PHE A 245 -1.13 23.07 -18.50
CA PHE A 245 -1.17 22.90 -17.06
C PHE A 245 -2.51 22.27 -16.62
N SER A 246 -2.43 21.39 -15.67
CA SER A 246 -3.59 20.80 -14.99
C SER A 246 -3.27 20.59 -13.51
N TYR A 247 -4.30 20.45 -12.67
CA TYR A 247 -4.10 20.11 -11.26
C TYR A 247 -5.19 19.20 -10.74
N GLY A 248 -4.90 18.58 -9.60
CA GLY A 248 -5.78 17.65 -8.93
C GLY A 248 -5.35 17.38 -7.50
N GLY A 249 -5.79 16.28 -6.93
CA GLY A 249 -5.46 15.93 -5.56
C GLY A 249 -5.22 14.43 -5.36
N HIS A 250 -4.40 14.10 -4.38
CA HIS A 250 -4.17 12.73 -3.93
C HIS A 250 -5.25 12.36 -2.94
N VAL A 251 -5.97 11.28 -3.19
CA VAL A 251 -7.10 10.83 -2.37
C VAL A 251 -6.82 9.47 -1.73
N ASP A 252 -7.24 9.30 -0.49
CA ASP A 252 -7.35 7.99 0.17
C ASP A 252 -8.65 7.28 -0.28
N GLY A 253 -9.79 7.96 -0.12
CA GLY A 253 -11.07 7.56 -0.70
C GLY A 253 -11.24 8.00 -2.15
N PHE A 254 -12.41 8.13 -2.63
CA PHE A 254 -12.86 8.83 -3.83
C PHE A 254 -14.40 8.78 -3.85
N SER A 255 -14.98 9.12 -2.69
CA SER A 255 -16.42 9.18 -2.49
C SER A 255 -17.05 10.29 -3.32
N GLU A 256 -18.37 10.25 -3.50
CA GLU A 256 -19.09 11.34 -4.18
C GLU A 256 -18.90 12.68 -3.46
N TYR A 257 -18.76 12.67 -2.15
CA TYR A 257 -18.46 13.88 -1.38
C TYR A 257 -17.07 14.43 -1.73
N THR A 258 -16.04 13.56 -1.73
CA THR A 258 -14.67 13.93 -2.13
C THR A 258 -14.66 14.48 -3.57
N VAL A 259 -15.37 13.83 -4.49
CA VAL A 259 -15.51 14.25 -5.89
C VAL A 259 -16.16 15.63 -5.99
N GLN A 260 -17.24 15.88 -5.24
CA GLN A 260 -17.90 17.18 -5.23
C GLN A 260 -16.96 18.29 -4.75
N ARG A 261 -16.19 18.05 -3.68
CA ARG A 261 -15.20 19.01 -3.17
C ARG A 261 -14.07 19.25 -4.15
N MET A 262 -13.57 18.21 -4.80
CA MET A 262 -12.55 18.35 -5.85
C MET A 262 -13.05 19.14 -7.06
N ARG A 263 -14.29 18.92 -7.48
CA ARG A 263 -14.94 19.72 -8.56
C ARG A 263 -15.11 21.18 -8.15
N GLN A 264 -15.56 21.42 -6.91
CA GLN A 264 -15.64 22.78 -6.37
C GLN A 264 -14.29 23.49 -6.39
N ALA A 265 -13.22 22.78 -6.09
CA ALA A 265 -11.83 23.27 -6.19
C ALA A 265 -11.33 23.39 -7.64
N GLY A 266 -12.10 23.08 -8.67
CA GLY A 266 -11.66 23.13 -10.07
C GLY A 266 -10.67 22.04 -10.48
N MET A 267 -10.53 20.99 -9.68
CA MET A 267 -9.61 19.87 -9.95
C MET A 267 -10.12 19.01 -11.10
N THR A 268 -9.21 18.57 -11.97
CA THR A 268 -9.51 17.69 -13.11
C THR A 268 -8.73 16.38 -13.05
N TRP A 269 -7.87 16.23 -12.05
CA TRP A 269 -7.05 15.04 -11.85
C TRP A 269 -7.27 14.45 -10.45
N VAL A 270 -7.18 13.13 -10.37
CA VAL A 270 -7.06 12.39 -9.11
C VAL A 270 -5.75 11.60 -9.11
N LYS A 271 -5.02 11.59 -8.00
CA LYS A 271 -3.88 10.69 -7.78
C LYS A 271 -4.31 9.60 -6.81
N LYS A 272 -3.88 8.37 -7.12
CA LYS A 272 -3.83 7.23 -6.20
C LYS A 272 -2.44 6.62 -6.23
N GLN A 273 -2.02 6.03 -5.11
CA GLN A 273 -0.75 5.34 -5.01
C GLN A 273 -0.97 3.85 -4.76
N TYR A 274 -0.26 3.02 -5.53
CA TYR A 274 -0.33 1.57 -5.45
C TYR A 274 1.02 0.99 -5.04
N ARG A 275 1.05 0.21 -3.96
CA ARG A 275 2.23 -0.52 -3.53
C ARG A 275 2.28 -1.86 -4.27
N TYR A 276 3.19 -1.95 -5.24
CA TYR A 276 3.37 -3.11 -6.11
C TYR A 276 4.26 -4.17 -5.45
N PHE A 277 3.86 -5.42 -5.60
CA PHE A 277 4.66 -6.61 -5.29
C PHE A 277 4.86 -7.42 -6.58
N ALA A 278 6.04 -8.02 -6.74
CA ALA A 278 6.33 -8.83 -7.93
C ALA A 278 5.28 -9.92 -8.15
N GLY A 279 4.82 -10.04 -9.40
CA GLY A 279 3.81 -11.02 -9.81
C GLY A 279 2.35 -10.58 -9.67
N GLN A 280 2.05 -9.38 -9.16
CA GLN A 280 0.69 -8.86 -9.16
C GLN A 280 0.22 -8.50 -10.58
N SER A 281 -1.11 -8.66 -10.81
CA SER A 281 -1.75 -8.26 -12.06
C SER A 281 -2.00 -6.74 -12.10
N PRO A 282 -1.81 -6.08 -13.25
CA PRO A 282 -2.22 -4.70 -13.45
C PRO A 282 -3.71 -4.44 -13.19
N ASP A 283 -4.57 -5.47 -13.30
CA ASP A 283 -6.01 -5.38 -13.04
C ASP A 283 -6.32 -4.91 -11.62
N ALA A 284 -5.38 -5.03 -10.69
CA ALA A 284 -5.52 -4.53 -9.32
C ALA A 284 -5.89 -3.03 -9.26
N VAL A 285 -5.52 -2.24 -10.26
CA VAL A 285 -5.82 -0.80 -10.34
C VAL A 285 -6.88 -0.45 -11.38
N ALA A 286 -7.41 -1.42 -12.15
CA ALA A 286 -8.42 -1.18 -13.19
C ALA A 286 -9.66 -0.46 -12.64
N GLY A 287 -10.12 -0.84 -11.44
CA GLY A 287 -11.26 -0.22 -10.79
C GLY A 287 -11.05 1.28 -10.50
N TRP A 288 -9.83 1.69 -10.15
CA TRP A 288 -9.51 3.11 -9.91
C TRP A 288 -9.53 3.94 -11.19
N ILE A 289 -9.00 3.37 -12.29
CA ILE A 289 -8.98 4.02 -13.60
C ILE A 289 -10.42 4.24 -14.09
N ASN A 290 -11.23 3.19 -14.06
CA ASN A 290 -12.62 3.23 -14.49
C ASN A 290 -13.47 4.20 -13.65
N ASP A 291 -13.30 4.19 -12.33
CA ASP A 291 -14.05 5.07 -11.41
C ASP A 291 -13.66 6.55 -11.63
N ALA A 292 -12.38 6.84 -11.81
CA ALA A 292 -11.93 8.20 -12.12
C ALA A 292 -12.52 8.72 -13.43
N HIS A 293 -12.46 7.92 -14.49
CA HIS A 293 -13.01 8.29 -15.80
C HIS A 293 -14.53 8.42 -15.76
N ALA A 294 -15.25 7.51 -15.10
CA ALA A 294 -16.70 7.60 -14.93
C ALA A 294 -17.12 8.88 -14.20
N LYS A 295 -16.29 9.38 -13.29
CA LYS A 295 -16.48 10.64 -12.56
C LYS A 295 -15.92 11.86 -13.28
N GLY A 296 -15.40 11.71 -14.51
CA GLY A 296 -14.90 12.79 -15.36
C GLY A 296 -13.53 13.35 -14.93
N PHE A 297 -12.72 12.56 -14.19
CA PHE A 297 -11.37 12.90 -13.80
C PHE A 297 -10.34 12.12 -14.62
N ARG A 298 -9.21 12.73 -14.90
CA ARG A 298 -8.00 12.00 -15.27
C ARG A 298 -7.34 11.41 -14.03
N ILE A 299 -6.64 10.28 -14.23
CA ILE A 299 -5.97 9.61 -13.12
C ILE A 299 -4.46 9.52 -13.29
N LEU A 300 -3.74 9.94 -12.24
CA LEU A 300 -2.34 9.63 -12.02
C LEU A 300 -2.25 8.45 -11.05
N ILE A 301 -1.57 7.38 -11.44
CA ILE A 301 -1.27 6.28 -10.54
C ILE A 301 0.22 6.29 -10.22
N GLY A 302 0.57 6.52 -8.95
CA GLY A 302 1.91 6.31 -8.43
C GLY A 302 2.10 4.82 -8.17
N ILE A 303 3.03 4.18 -8.88
CA ILE A 303 3.36 2.77 -8.66
C ILE A 303 4.65 2.72 -7.87
N VAL A 304 4.57 2.25 -6.62
CA VAL A 304 5.72 2.15 -5.71
C VAL A 304 6.01 0.68 -5.47
N GLY A 305 7.19 0.22 -5.85
CA GLY A 305 7.62 -1.15 -5.60
C GLY A 305 8.05 -1.37 -4.16
N GLN A 306 8.60 -2.56 -3.90
CA GLN A 306 9.12 -2.91 -2.58
C GLN A 306 10.63 -2.69 -2.54
N PRO A 307 11.18 -1.94 -1.57
CA PRO A 307 12.62 -1.71 -1.48
C PRO A 307 13.44 -3.00 -1.49
N TRP A 308 13.00 -4.03 -0.78
CA TRP A 308 13.73 -5.31 -0.69
C TRP A 308 13.71 -6.15 -1.99
N GLU A 309 12.83 -5.83 -2.94
CA GLU A 309 12.77 -6.51 -4.25
C GLU A 309 13.70 -5.89 -5.29
N VAL A 310 14.14 -4.65 -5.09
CA VAL A 310 14.93 -3.86 -6.06
C VAL A 310 16.17 -4.60 -6.54
N ASN A 311 16.86 -5.31 -5.63
CA ASN A 311 18.08 -6.04 -5.94
C ASN A 311 17.83 -7.47 -6.44
N ASN A 312 16.56 -7.91 -6.56
CA ASN A 312 16.26 -9.24 -7.08
C ASN A 312 16.49 -9.29 -8.60
N PRO A 313 17.11 -10.35 -9.11
CA PRO A 313 17.30 -10.52 -10.56
C PRO A 313 15.97 -10.46 -11.32
N GLY A 314 15.89 -9.62 -12.36
CA GLY A 314 14.70 -9.48 -13.19
C GLY A 314 13.58 -8.60 -12.61
N TYR A 315 13.74 -8.07 -11.40
CA TYR A 315 12.69 -7.26 -10.78
C TYR A 315 12.30 -6.03 -11.61
N PHE A 316 13.27 -5.34 -12.20
CA PHE A 316 12.98 -4.16 -13.04
C PHE A 316 12.16 -4.51 -14.28
N ASP A 317 12.33 -5.71 -14.83
CA ASP A 317 11.53 -6.15 -15.99
C ASP A 317 10.10 -6.52 -15.57
N THR A 318 9.92 -7.15 -14.41
CA THR A 318 8.57 -7.45 -13.88
C THR A 318 7.82 -6.17 -13.50
N TYR A 319 8.50 -5.22 -12.87
CA TYR A 319 7.93 -3.91 -12.57
C TYR A 319 7.55 -3.15 -13.85
N ALA A 320 8.43 -3.11 -14.84
CA ALA A 320 8.18 -2.46 -16.13
C ALA A 320 6.99 -3.11 -16.87
N SER A 321 6.88 -4.45 -16.82
CA SER A 321 5.73 -5.16 -17.38
C SER A 321 4.42 -4.77 -16.69
N PHE A 322 4.44 -4.64 -15.36
CA PHE A 322 3.27 -4.21 -14.58
C PHE A 322 2.82 -2.79 -14.97
N VAL A 323 3.73 -1.81 -14.98
CA VAL A 323 3.36 -0.42 -15.35
C VAL A 323 2.94 -0.31 -16.82
N GLY A 324 3.49 -1.13 -17.71
CA GLY A 324 3.00 -1.28 -19.09
C GLY A 324 1.56 -1.77 -19.14
N GLY A 325 1.22 -2.77 -18.32
CA GLY A 325 -0.15 -3.26 -18.16
C GLY A 325 -1.10 -2.18 -17.61
N VAL A 326 -0.67 -1.39 -16.61
CA VAL A 326 -1.45 -0.25 -16.08
C VAL A 326 -1.72 0.80 -17.15
N ALA A 327 -0.73 1.08 -18.02
CA ALA A 327 -0.92 1.98 -19.16
C ALA A 327 -1.93 1.42 -20.20
N ALA A 328 -1.89 0.10 -20.45
CA ALA A 328 -2.85 -0.57 -21.33
C ALA A 328 -4.29 -0.49 -20.80
N LEU A 329 -4.49 -0.44 -19.48
CA LEU A 329 -5.79 -0.23 -18.84
C LEU A 329 -6.32 1.23 -18.97
N GLY A 330 -5.50 2.16 -19.50
CA GLY A 330 -5.91 3.52 -19.80
C GLY A 330 -5.56 4.56 -18.74
N ALA A 331 -4.62 4.30 -17.83
CA ALA A 331 -4.12 5.31 -16.91
C ALA A 331 -3.63 6.56 -17.70
N ASP A 332 -4.04 7.76 -17.28
CA ASP A 332 -3.66 9.01 -17.95
C ASP A 332 -2.21 9.40 -17.66
N ALA A 333 -1.73 9.09 -16.46
CA ALA A 333 -0.34 9.24 -16.07
C ALA A 333 0.10 8.13 -15.12
N ILE A 334 1.38 7.80 -15.16
CA ILE A 334 2.03 6.88 -14.23
C ILE A 334 3.27 7.56 -13.66
N GLU A 335 3.33 7.66 -12.33
CA GLU A 335 4.54 8.02 -11.61
C GLU A 335 5.32 6.73 -11.31
N VAL A 336 6.55 6.68 -11.81
CA VAL A 336 7.42 5.50 -11.71
C VAL A 336 8.23 5.58 -10.43
N TRP A 337 7.77 4.89 -9.38
CA TRP A 337 8.31 4.90 -8.03
C TRP A 337 7.98 6.19 -7.24
N ASN A 338 8.50 6.26 -5.99
CA ASN A 338 8.34 7.37 -5.03
C ASN A 338 9.60 7.47 -4.17
N GLU A 339 10.08 8.65 -3.89
CA GLU A 339 11.15 9.01 -2.93
C GLU A 339 12.37 8.08 -2.91
N MET A 340 12.83 7.66 -4.09
CA MET A 340 13.88 6.67 -4.29
C MET A 340 15.29 7.12 -3.85
N ASN A 341 15.41 8.34 -3.34
CA ASN A 341 16.65 8.90 -2.79
C ASN A 341 16.82 8.64 -1.29
N ILE A 342 15.87 7.96 -0.62
CA ILE A 342 15.95 7.63 0.81
C ILE A 342 15.72 6.13 1.06
N ASP A 343 16.25 5.63 2.17
CA ASP A 343 16.27 4.20 2.51
C ASP A 343 14.91 3.62 2.90
N ARG A 344 13.94 4.47 3.17
CA ARG A 344 12.53 4.05 3.36
C ARG A 344 11.91 3.48 2.07
N GLU A 345 12.32 4.01 0.91
CA GLU A 345 11.68 3.69 -0.38
C GLU A 345 12.64 2.99 -1.35
N TRP A 346 13.95 2.98 -1.09
CA TRP A 346 14.95 2.28 -1.88
C TRP A 346 15.96 1.59 -0.95
N PRO A 347 16.50 0.39 -1.27
CA PRO A 347 17.33 -0.33 -0.32
C PRO A 347 18.54 0.48 0.15
N ALA A 348 18.76 0.55 1.46
CA ALA A 348 19.97 1.15 2.04
C ALA A 348 21.24 0.55 1.39
N GLY A 349 22.21 1.39 1.07
CA GLY A 349 23.45 0.98 0.37
C GLY A 349 23.31 0.73 -1.12
N SER A 350 22.05 0.75 -1.67
CA SER A 350 21.78 0.59 -3.11
C SER A 350 21.15 1.83 -3.74
N ILE A 351 21.00 2.92 -2.97
CA ILE A 351 20.45 4.20 -3.46
C ILE A 351 21.36 4.72 -4.57
N SER A 352 20.84 4.79 -5.80
CA SER A 352 21.63 5.14 -6.97
C SER A 352 20.78 5.79 -8.06
N PRO A 353 21.07 7.02 -8.45
CA PRO A 353 20.39 7.69 -9.57
C PRO A 353 20.44 6.91 -10.88
N SER A 354 21.56 6.22 -11.16
CA SER A 354 21.72 5.44 -12.38
C SER A 354 20.92 4.13 -12.35
N SER A 355 20.84 3.45 -11.19
CA SER A 355 20.01 2.26 -11.02
C SER A 355 18.52 2.62 -11.18
N TYR A 356 18.08 3.69 -10.54
CA TYR A 356 16.71 4.18 -10.74
C TYR A 356 16.45 4.59 -12.20
N THR A 357 17.41 5.22 -12.88
CA THR A 357 17.26 5.60 -14.29
C THR A 357 17.10 4.37 -15.19
N ASP A 358 17.72 3.22 -14.88
CA ASP A 358 17.49 1.98 -15.62
C ASP A 358 16.06 1.44 -15.42
N LEU A 359 15.56 1.45 -14.19
CA LEU A 359 14.15 1.12 -13.91
C LEU A 359 13.19 2.04 -14.69
N LEU A 360 13.44 3.36 -14.65
CA LEU A 360 12.64 4.37 -15.35
C LEU A 360 12.65 4.14 -16.87
N ARG A 361 13.80 3.85 -17.44
CA ARG A 361 13.97 3.56 -18.87
C ARG A 361 13.13 2.34 -19.32
N ARG A 362 13.21 1.24 -18.55
CA ARG A 362 12.42 0.01 -18.83
C ARG A 362 10.93 0.32 -18.72
N SER A 363 10.53 1.02 -17.67
CA SER A 363 9.14 1.42 -17.43
C SER A 363 8.60 2.33 -18.55
N TYR A 364 9.37 3.35 -18.94
CA TYR A 364 9.00 4.24 -20.05
C TYR A 364 8.74 3.46 -21.34
N ASN A 365 9.66 2.57 -21.71
CA ASN A 365 9.51 1.77 -22.92
C ASN A 365 8.26 0.89 -22.88
N ALA A 366 8.00 0.23 -21.75
CA ALA A 366 6.83 -0.62 -21.57
C ALA A 366 5.51 0.20 -21.60
N ILE A 367 5.48 1.34 -20.91
CA ILE A 367 4.31 2.24 -20.89
C ILE A 367 4.03 2.76 -22.30
N LYS A 368 5.04 3.29 -23.00
CA LYS A 368 4.85 3.88 -24.35
C LYS A 368 4.52 2.84 -25.42
N ALA A 369 5.00 1.61 -25.26
CA ALA A 369 4.62 0.50 -26.14
C ALA A 369 3.15 0.10 -25.93
N ALA A 370 2.66 0.13 -24.69
CA ALA A 370 1.28 -0.26 -24.35
C ALA A 370 0.27 0.87 -24.65
N ASN A 371 0.61 2.11 -24.27
CA ASN A 371 -0.21 3.29 -24.51
C ASN A 371 0.66 4.55 -24.65
N PRO A 372 0.92 5.03 -25.86
CA PRO A 372 1.77 6.20 -26.09
C PRO A 372 1.23 7.50 -25.48
N ASN A 373 -0.08 7.56 -25.16
CA ASN A 373 -0.73 8.73 -24.57
C ASN A 373 -0.62 8.80 -23.06
N THR A 374 -0.30 7.70 -22.37
CA THR A 374 -0.05 7.72 -20.93
C THR A 374 1.19 8.57 -20.64
N MET A 375 1.04 9.61 -19.82
CA MET A 375 2.15 10.46 -19.39
C MET A 375 3.05 9.71 -18.41
N VAL A 376 4.34 9.65 -18.72
CA VAL A 376 5.33 9.04 -17.82
C VAL A 376 5.97 10.13 -16.97
N ILE A 377 5.80 10.03 -15.67
CA ILE A 377 6.38 10.93 -14.67
C ILE A 377 7.46 10.14 -13.92
N SER A 378 8.65 10.72 -13.75
CA SER A 378 9.64 10.11 -12.86
C SER A 378 9.12 10.08 -11.43
N GLY A 379 9.54 9.14 -10.61
CA GLY A 379 9.40 9.25 -9.18
C GLY A 379 9.98 10.58 -8.69
N ALA A 380 9.31 11.21 -7.76
CA ALA A 380 9.80 12.43 -7.13
C ALA A 380 10.73 12.05 -5.97
N PRO A 381 11.97 12.58 -5.91
CA PRO A 381 12.78 12.45 -4.71
C PRO A 381 12.15 13.14 -3.50
N ALA A 382 12.36 12.58 -2.29
CA ALA A 382 12.06 13.27 -1.05
C ALA A 382 12.90 14.55 -0.98
N PRO A 383 12.32 15.73 -0.70
CA PRO A 383 13.08 16.94 -0.49
C PRO A 383 14.00 16.78 0.74
N THR A 384 15.29 16.86 0.54
CA THR A 384 16.29 16.63 1.57
C THR A 384 17.31 17.77 1.56
N GLY A 385 18.46 17.62 2.15
CA GLY A 385 19.49 18.66 2.27
C GLY A 385 20.26 18.49 3.56
N PHE A 386 20.23 17.28 4.11
CA PHE A 386 20.85 16.93 5.38
C PHE A 386 21.78 15.71 5.31
N PHE A 387 21.87 15.03 4.16
CA PHE A 387 22.79 13.90 3.97
C PHE A 387 24.22 14.37 3.66
N GLY A 388 24.38 15.61 3.17
CA GLY A 388 25.68 16.13 2.73
C GLY A 388 26.17 15.49 1.45
N GLY A 389 25.27 15.22 0.51
CA GLY A 389 25.48 14.48 -0.71
C GLY A 389 24.84 13.10 -0.68
N CYS A 390 25.36 12.15 -1.48
CA CYS A 390 24.84 10.79 -1.50
C CYS A 390 25.61 9.88 -0.53
N SER A 391 24.87 9.13 0.29
CA SER A 391 25.38 8.15 1.26
C SER A 391 24.63 6.83 1.16
N GLY A 392 24.99 5.85 2.01
CA GLY A 392 24.28 4.56 2.06
C GLY A 392 22.83 4.66 2.56
N ALA A 393 22.50 5.69 3.35
CA ALA A 393 21.18 5.89 3.96
C ALA A 393 20.28 6.84 3.15
N GLY A 394 20.86 7.66 2.28
CA GLY A 394 20.11 8.62 1.48
C GLY A 394 21.00 9.48 0.61
N CYS A 395 20.37 10.28 -0.22
CA CYS A 395 21.05 11.24 -1.09
C CYS A 395 20.25 12.54 -1.07
N ASP A 396 20.96 13.67 -0.99
CA ASP A 396 20.29 14.96 -1.14
C ASP A 396 19.62 15.03 -2.51
N ASP A 397 18.42 15.56 -2.56
CA ASP A 397 17.58 15.46 -3.76
C ASP A 397 18.17 16.21 -4.95
N ASP A 398 18.87 17.33 -4.77
CA ASP A 398 19.57 18.04 -5.84
C ASP A 398 20.74 17.23 -6.42
N ASP A 399 21.52 16.54 -5.59
CA ASP A 399 22.56 15.61 -6.05
C ASP A 399 21.94 14.39 -6.75
N TYR A 400 20.82 13.89 -6.23
CA TYR A 400 20.12 12.75 -6.84
C TYR A 400 19.58 13.09 -8.24
N ILE A 401 18.91 14.25 -8.40
CA ILE A 401 18.40 14.68 -9.72
C ILE A 401 19.54 15.03 -10.69
N ALA A 402 20.65 15.57 -10.21
CA ALA A 402 21.85 15.78 -11.04
C ALA A 402 22.40 14.44 -11.55
N GLY A 403 22.46 13.42 -10.69
CA GLY A 403 22.85 12.05 -11.06
C GLY A 403 21.86 11.40 -12.04
N MET A 404 20.56 11.58 -11.85
CA MET A 404 19.52 11.12 -12.80
C MET A 404 19.69 11.79 -14.16
N ALA A 405 19.93 13.10 -14.19
CA ALA A 405 20.14 13.84 -15.43
C ALA A 405 21.39 13.34 -16.17
N ALA A 406 22.50 13.16 -15.44
CA ALA A 406 23.74 12.60 -15.98
C ALA A 406 23.57 11.16 -16.53
N ALA A 407 22.71 10.36 -15.90
CA ALA A 407 22.33 9.02 -16.38
C ALA A 407 21.33 9.05 -17.56
N GLY A 408 20.88 10.22 -17.99
CA GLY A 408 20.01 10.38 -19.15
C GLY A 408 18.50 10.19 -18.87
N ALA A 409 18.06 10.30 -17.62
CA ALA A 409 16.65 10.11 -17.22
C ALA A 409 15.68 11.00 -18.01
N GLY A 410 16.10 12.21 -18.40
CA GLY A 410 15.30 13.12 -19.21
C GLY A 410 14.85 12.56 -20.57
N ASN A 411 15.45 11.48 -21.07
CA ASN A 411 15.03 10.80 -22.31
C ASN A 411 13.86 9.82 -22.09
N TYR A 412 13.57 9.49 -20.83
CA TYR A 412 12.61 8.45 -20.44
C TYR A 412 11.49 8.99 -19.58
N VAL A 413 11.12 10.26 -19.77
CA VAL A 413 10.00 10.93 -19.10
C VAL A 413 9.31 11.93 -20.02
N ASP A 414 8.03 12.14 -19.78
CA ASP A 414 7.28 13.28 -20.32
C ASP A 414 7.33 14.46 -19.34
N CYS A 415 7.53 14.17 -18.03
CA CYS A 415 7.54 15.13 -16.94
C CYS A 415 8.42 14.64 -15.77
N ILE A 416 9.15 15.54 -15.13
CA ILE A 416 9.96 15.24 -13.94
C ILE A 416 9.11 15.39 -12.69
N GLY A 417 9.06 14.35 -11.86
CA GLY A 417 8.36 14.34 -10.58
C GLY A 417 9.08 15.20 -9.53
N ILE A 418 8.31 15.96 -8.75
CA ILE A 418 8.78 16.79 -7.65
C ILE A 418 7.83 16.63 -6.46
N HIS A 419 8.36 16.57 -5.23
CA HIS A 419 7.63 16.76 -3.99
C HIS A 419 7.93 18.11 -3.36
N TYR A 420 6.91 18.74 -2.75
CA TYR A 420 7.06 19.94 -1.95
C TYR A 420 6.04 19.95 -0.82
N ASN A 421 6.40 19.35 0.30
CA ASN A 421 5.50 19.14 1.45
C ASN A 421 5.98 19.86 2.73
N GLU A 422 7.11 20.58 2.66
CA GLU A 422 7.75 21.24 3.81
C GLU A 422 7.58 22.76 3.87
N GLY A 423 6.72 23.36 3.03
CA GLY A 423 6.51 24.80 3.01
C GLY A 423 5.83 25.33 4.27
N ILE A 424 6.37 26.42 4.88
CA ILE A 424 5.75 27.18 5.98
C ILE A 424 5.73 28.67 5.70
N VAL A 425 6.02 29.05 4.48
CA VAL A 425 5.91 30.43 3.97
C VAL A 425 5.14 30.41 2.66
N GLY A 426 4.56 31.54 2.29
CA GLY A 426 3.79 31.64 1.04
C GLY A 426 4.62 31.32 -0.20
N PRO A 427 4.03 30.74 -1.27
CA PRO A 427 4.77 30.26 -2.44
C PRO A 427 5.41 31.37 -3.28
N THR A 428 5.06 32.63 -3.03
CA THR A 428 5.70 33.81 -3.63
C THR A 428 6.97 34.25 -2.92
N GLN A 429 7.25 33.71 -1.72
CA GLN A 429 8.39 34.07 -0.90
C GLN A 429 9.63 33.23 -1.26
N ASN A 430 10.81 33.87 -1.22
CA ASN A 430 12.12 33.27 -1.46
C ASN A 430 13.03 33.36 -0.23
N SER A 431 12.51 33.85 0.88
CA SER A 431 13.19 34.04 2.16
C SER A 431 12.17 34.11 3.29
N GLY A 432 12.63 34.09 4.52
CA GLY A 432 11.78 34.27 5.71
C GLY A 432 11.31 32.95 6.35
N ASP A 433 11.77 31.80 5.91
CA ASP A 433 11.61 30.56 6.66
C ASP A 433 12.39 30.64 7.97
N PRO A 434 11.75 30.47 9.14
CA PRO A 434 12.42 30.66 10.44
C PRO A 434 13.29 29.47 10.85
N ARG A 435 13.24 28.37 10.14
CA ARG A 435 14.00 27.13 10.44
C ARG A 435 15.49 27.32 10.15
N GLY A 436 16.32 26.50 10.78
CA GLY A 436 17.73 26.37 10.42
C GLY A 436 17.89 26.10 8.92
N ASN A 437 18.98 26.59 8.33
CA ASN A 437 19.23 26.55 6.90
C ASN A 437 18.11 27.23 6.07
N SER A 438 17.72 28.43 6.53
CA SER A 438 16.60 29.19 5.95
C SER A 438 16.77 29.60 4.49
N GLY A 439 17.99 29.54 3.96
CA GLY A 439 18.29 29.81 2.55
C GLY A 439 18.25 28.58 1.65
N HIS A 440 18.00 27.39 2.19
CA HIS A 440 17.97 26.15 1.39
C HIS A 440 16.78 26.14 0.41
N TYR A 441 17.00 25.71 -0.83
CA TYR A 441 16.00 25.78 -1.89
C TYR A 441 14.73 24.97 -1.56
N THR A 442 14.82 23.87 -0.81
CA THR A 442 13.67 23.03 -0.42
C THR A 442 12.66 23.77 0.46
N ARG A 443 13.04 24.92 1.06
CA ARG A 443 12.15 25.74 1.87
C ARG A 443 11.15 26.56 1.05
N TYR A 444 11.38 26.71 -0.25
CA TYR A 444 10.65 27.62 -1.12
C TYR A 444 10.18 26.94 -2.40
N TYR A 445 8.93 27.20 -2.77
CA TYR A 445 8.36 26.69 -4.03
C TYR A 445 9.23 27.07 -5.26
N SER A 446 9.62 28.33 -5.37
CA SER A 446 10.47 28.81 -6.47
C SER A 446 11.85 28.15 -6.46
N GLY A 447 12.38 27.85 -5.28
CA GLY A 447 13.65 27.15 -5.11
C GLY A 447 13.59 25.75 -5.73
N MET A 448 12.54 24.97 -5.40
CA MET A 448 12.30 23.65 -5.96
C MET A 448 12.15 23.71 -7.50
N VAL A 449 11.27 24.57 -8.00
CA VAL A 449 11.07 24.75 -9.45
C VAL A 449 12.39 25.07 -10.16
N ASN A 450 13.19 26.00 -9.63
CA ASN A 450 14.45 26.41 -10.26
C ASN A 450 15.51 25.29 -10.24
N THR A 451 15.63 24.54 -9.14
CA THR A 451 16.61 23.46 -9.00
C THR A 451 16.31 22.33 -9.99
N TYR A 452 15.06 21.88 -10.05
CA TYR A 452 14.68 20.79 -10.93
C TYR A 452 14.65 21.20 -12.43
N SER A 453 14.22 22.42 -12.74
CA SER A 453 14.25 22.91 -14.14
C SER A 453 15.66 23.00 -14.70
N ARG A 454 16.65 23.39 -13.88
CA ARG A 454 18.07 23.45 -14.31
C ARG A 454 18.64 22.08 -14.62
N ALA A 455 18.24 21.05 -13.89
CA ALA A 455 18.77 19.70 -14.03
C ALA A 455 18.34 19.04 -15.35
N PHE A 456 17.09 19.24 -15.79
CA PHE A 456 16.51 18.41 -16.84
C PHE A 456 16.08 19.15 -18.13
N GLY A 457 15.74 20.42 -18.07
CA GLY A 457 15.12 21.12 -19.23
C GLY A 457 13.82 20.46 -19.71
N ARG A 458 13.11 19.74 -18.83
CA ARG A 458 11.84 19.05 -19.09
C ARG A 458 10.71 19.69 -18.28
N PRO A 459 9.44 19.52 -18.69
CA PRO A 459 8.31 19.93 -17.86
C PRO A 459 8.36 19.29 -16.48
N LEU A 460 7.84 19.98 -15.48
CA LEU A 460 7.79 19.56 -14.09
C LEU A 460 6.37 19.10 -13.71
N CYS A 461 6.28 18.07 -12.89
CA CYS A 461 5.04 17.57 -12.31
C CYS A 461 5.20 17.47 -10.81
N PHE A 462 4.51 18.32 -10.05
CA PHE A 462 4.39 18.11 -8.61
C PHE A 462 3.46 16.94 -8.37
N THR A 463 4.01 15.78 -8.10
CA THR A 463 3.24 14.59 -7.77
C THR A 463 2.73 14.63 -6.35
N GLU A 464 3.37 15.47 -5.50
CA GLU A 464 2.88 15.88 -4.18
C GLU A 464 3.30 17.32 -3.90
N LEU A 465 2.31 18.15 -3.55
CA LEU A 465 2.52 19.48 -3.03
C LEU A 465 1.50 19.77 -1.94
N GLY A 466 1.97 20.07 -0.74
CA GLY A 466 1.09 20.34 0.39
C GLY A 466 1.68 21.29 1.42
N TYR A 467 0.80 21.89 2.18
CA TYR A 467 1.16 22.71 3.35
C TYR A 467 0.52 22.08 4.58
N LEU A 468 1.35 21.70 5.56
CA LEU A 468 0.89 21.08 6.80
C LEU A 468 0.34 22.15 7.75
N THR A 469 -0.81 21.89 8.35
CA THR A 469 -1.36 22.65 9.46
C THR A 469 -1.79 21.75 10.61
N GLY A 470 -1.46 22.12 11.85
CA GLY A 470 -1.96 21.47 13.06
C GLY A 470 -3.29 22.04 13.56
N GLU A 471 -3.85 23.07 12.91
CA GLU A 471 -5.09 23.70 13.35
C GLU A 471 -6.27 22.72 13.30
N GLY A 472 -7.03 22.61 14.40
CA GLY A 472 -8.12 21.68 14.56
C GLY A 472 -7.72 20.25 14.94
N PHE A 473 -6.43 19.99 15.16
CA PHE A 473 -5.89 18.71 15.63
C PHE A 473 -5.11 18.84 16.94
N PRO A 474 -4.78 17.75 17.64
CA PRO A 474 -3.76 17.74 18.68
C PRO A 474 -2.43 18.33 18.19
N PRO A 475 -1.51 18.73 19.10
CA PRO A 475 -0.19 19.23 18.69
C PRO A 475 0.49 18.28 17.70
N LEU A 476 1.15 18.85 16.69
CA LEU A 476 1.89 18.07 15.70
C LEU A 476 2.98 17.21 16.35
N PRO A 477 3.24 16.00 15.84
CA PRO A 477 4.36 15.17 16.27
C PRO A 477 5.69 15.95 16.21
N ALA A 478 6.66 15.58 17.05
CA ALA A 478 7.93 16.31 17.18
C ALA A 478 8.66 16.51 15.83
N GLY A 479 8.63 15.50 14.95
CA GLY A 479 9.23 15.60 13.60
C GLY A 479 8.55 16.62 12.69
N PHE A 480 7.32 17.03 12.99
CA PHE A 480 6.49 17.95 12.21
C PHE A 480 6.17 19.26 12.95
N ALA A 481 6.72 19.46 14.15
CA ALA A 481 6.48 20.65 14.98
C ALA A 481 6.83 21.97 14.27
N TRP A 482 7.64 21.91 13.23
CA TRP A 482 8.00 23.05 12.39
C TRP A 482 6.79 23.71 11.69
N ALA A 483 5.69 22.99 11.49
CA ALA A 483 4.48 23.50 10.87
C ALA A 483 3.41 23.94 11.87
N GLN A 484 3.67 23.88 13.19
CA GLN A 484 2.68 24.15 14.24
C GLN A 484 2.06 25.56 14.14
N GLY A 485 2.77 26.52 13.56
CA GLY A 485 2.30 27.91 13.38
C GLY A 485 1.53 28.16 12.08
N VAL A 486 1.36 27.16 11.21
CA VAL A 486 0.63 27.30 9.95
C VAL A 486 -0.86 27.17 10.22
N SER A 487 -1.63 28.21 9.89
CA SER A 487 -3.09 28.19 10.03
C SER A 487 -3.79 27.53 8.85
N LEU A 488 -5.02 27.08 9.04
CA LEU A 488 -5.86 26.54 7.99
C LEU A 488 -6.14 27.56 6.88
N ALA A 489 -6.29 28.85 7.25
CA ALA A 489 -6.45 29.92 6.29
C ALA A 489 -5.18 30.13 5.43
N GLN A 490 -3.98 30.03 6.03
CA GLN A 490 -2.73 30.07 5.28
C GLN A 490 -2.59 28.88 4.34
N GLN A 491 -2.92 27.66 4.78
CA GLN A 491 -2.94 26.47 3.92
C GLN A 491 -3.81 26.72 2.68
N ALA A 492 -5.04 27.17 2.88
CA ALA A 492 -5.99 27.45 1.80
C ALA A 492 -5.46 28.51 0.81
N GLN A 493 -5.01 29.64 1.35
CA GLN A 493 -4.45 30.74 0.55
C GLN A 493 -3.21 30.33 -0.24
N TRP A 494 -2.29 29.59 0.39
CA TRP A 494 -1.05 29.19 -0.28
C TRP A 494 -1.26 28.12 -1.35
N LEU A 495 -2.23 27.23 -1.17
CA LEU A 495 -2.63 26.27 -2.21
C LEU A 495 -3.22 26.96 -3.44
N ASP A 496 -4.10 27.96 -3.26
CA ASP A 496 -4.60 28.77 -4.37
C ASP A 496 -3.47 29.53 -5.09
N GLN A 497 -2.62 30.20 -4.31
CA GLN A 497 -1.49 30.95 -4.87
C GLN A 497 -0.53 30.04 -5.67
N VAL A 498 -0.21 28.85 -5.16
CA VAL A 498 0.75 27.96 -5.84
C VAL A 498 0.17 27.36 -7.10
N VAL A 499 -1.13 27.02 -7.15
CA VAL A 499 -1.81 26.58 -8.37
C VAL A 499 -1.76 27.69 -9.43
N SER A 500 -2.06 28.92 -9.02
CA SER A 500 -1.99 30.10 -9.88
C SER A 500 -0.57 30.38 -10.40
N LEU A 501 0.47 30.21 -9.56
CA LEU A 501 1.87 30.37 -9.96
C LEU A 501 2.29 29.27 -10.94
N ALA A 502 1.96 28.02 -10.66
CA ALA A 502 2.24 26.89 -11.52
C ALA A 502 1.62 27.05 -12.92
N ALA A 503 0.35 27.46 -12.98
CA ALA A 503 -0.36 27.71 -14.23
C ALA A 503 0.32 28.78 -15.09
N ARG A 504 0.86 29.81 -14.48
CA ARG A 504 1.55 30.92 -15.20
C ARG A 504 3.00 30.62 -15.54
N SER A 505 3.62 29.63 -14.92
CA SER A 505 5.07 29.35 -15.05
C SER A 505 5.48 28.84 -16.43
N GLY A 506 4.56 28.17 -17.13
CA GLY A 506 4.81 27.54 -18.43
C GLY A 506 5.67 26.28 -18.38
N ASN A 507 6.33 25.98 -17.27
CA ASN A 507 7.18 24.80 -17.09
C ASN A 507 6.60 23.74 -16.16
N VAL A 508 5.54 24.03 -15.40
CA VAL A 508 4.79 23.04 -14.62
C VAL A 508 3.61 22.52 -15.44
N ARG A 509 3.52 21.20 -15.60
CA ARG A 509 2.47 20.53 -16.38
C ARG A 509 1.36 19.98 -15.52
N LEU A 510 1.70 19.42 -14.36
CA LEU A 510 0.75 18.82 -13.41
C LEU A 510 1.10 19.22 -11.99
N LEU A 511 0.07 19.49 -11.18
CA LEU A 511 0.22 19.72 -9.76
C LEU A 511 -0.83 18.89 -9.01
N ILE A 512 -0.39 17.99 -8.14
CA ILE A 512 -1.24 17.18 -7.27
C ILE A 512 -1.13 17.71 -5.84
N ILE A 513 -2.24 18.17 -5.30
CA ILE A 513 -2.33 18.58 -3.90
C ILE A 513 -2.20 17.35 -3.00
N TRP A 514 -1.23 17.38 -2.12
CA TRP A 514 -1.05 16.42 -1.04
C TRP A 514 -1.64 16.98 0.25
N ASN A 515 -2.78 16.51 0.72
CA ASN A 515 -3.71 15.55 0.13
C ASN A 515 -5.15 16.07 0.22
N VAL A 516 -6.14 15.27 -0.23
CA VAL A 516 -7.55 15.70 -0.24
C VAL A 516 -8.30 15.25 1.00
N ASP A 517 -8.26 13.95 1.36
CA ASP A 517 -9.19 13.33 2.32
C ASP A 517 -8.56 12.26 3.23
N PHE A 518 -7.24 12.31 3.40
CA PHE A 518 -6.54 11.40 4.32
C PHE A 518 -6.90 11.72 5.77
N THR A 519 -7.12 10.69 6.56
CA THR A 519 -7.62 10.84 7.94
C THR A 519 -6.61 10.46 9.02
N ARG A 520 -5.45 9.91 8.63
CA ARG A 520 -4.41 9.50 9.56
C ARG A 520 -3.75 10.71 10.22
N TYR A 521 -3.70 10.72 11.56
CA TYR A 521 -3.02 11.74 12.35
C TYR A 521 -2.33 11.09 13.54
N ASP A 522 -1.11 10.65 13.32
CA ASP A 522 -0.22 10.01 14.30
C ASP A 522 1.21 10.54 14.11
N ASP A 523 2.22 9.68 14.19
CA ASP A 523 3.63 10.05 13.90
C ASP A 523 3.82 10.59 12.47
N ASP A 524 2.85 10.34 11.58
CA ASP A 524 2.76 10.90 10.24
C ASP A 524 1.40 11.63 10.09
N PRO A 525 1.35 12.97 10.28
CA PRO A 525 0.12 13.73 10.38
C PRO A 525 -0.52 14.04 9.02
N MET A 526 -0.81 13.02 8.22
CA MET A 526 -1.38 13.16 6.87
C MET A 526 -2.67 13.98 6.84
N ALA A 527 -3.54 13.83 7.87
CA ALA A 527 -4.78 14.59 7.99
C ALA A 527 -4.54 16.10 8.20
N GLY A 528 -3.35 16.49 8.65
CA GLY A 528 -2.96 17.91 8.74
C GLY A 528 -2.70 18.55 7.37
N TYR A 529 -2.38 17.75 6.35
CA TYR A 529 -2.30 18.20 4.95
C TYR A 529 -3.65 18.14 4.24
N ALA A 530 -4.61 17.33 4.74
CA ALA A 530 -5.88 17.12 4.08
C ALA A 530 -6.70 18.42 3.96
N ILE A 531 -7.13 18.72 2.73
CA ILE A 531 -7.94 19.92 2.47
C ILE A 531 -9.39 19.75 2.91
N ILE A 532 -9.93 18.53 2.90
CA ILE A 532 -11.21 18.19 3.51
C ILE A 532 -10.95 17.86 4.98
N ARG A 533 -11.52 18.67 5.85
CA ARG A 533 -11.32 18.56 7.30
C ARG A 533 -12.25 17.50 7.90
N PRO A 534 -11.96 17.00 9.13
CA PRO A 534 -12.81 15.99 9.80
C PRO A 534 -14.28 16.40 9.98
N ASP A 535 -14.56 17.70 10.09
CA ASP A 535 -15.92 18.25 10.17
C ASP A 535 -16.62 18.41 8.80
N GLY A 536 -15.93 18.02 7.71
CA GLY A 536 -16.41 18.17 6.35
C GLY A 536 -16.18 19.56 5.73
N SER A 537 -15.63 20.54 6.46
CA SER A 537 -15.26 21.81 5.85
C SER A 537 -14.08 21.67 4.87
N CYS A 538 -13.98 22.58 3.91
CA CYS A 538 -12.87 22.60 2.95
C CYS A 538 -12.52 24.05 2.55
N PRO A 539 -11.86 24.82 3.42
CA PRO A 539 -11.47 26.19 3.08
C PRO A 539 -10.59 26.29 1.84
N ALA A 540 -9.73 25.29 1.60
CA ALA A 540 -8.91 25.24 0.39
C ALA A 540 -9.76 25.00 -0.88
N CYS A 541 -10.87 24.21 -0.79
CA CYS A 541 -11.78 24.05 -1.93
C CYS A 541 -12.46 25.38 -2.30
N ASP A 542 -12.83 26.18 -1.29
CA ASP A 542 -13.45 27.49 -1.49
C ASP A 542 -12.46 28.48 -2.13
N ALA A 543 -11.21 28.48 -1.66
CA ALA A 543 -10.15 29.34 -2.19
C ALA A 543 -9.76 29.00 -3.64
N LEU A 544 -9.59 27.71 -3.94
CA LEU A 544 -9.22 27.21 -5.28
C LEU A 544 -10.33 27.37 -6.31
N GLY A 545 -11.60 27.39 -5.90
CA GLY A 545 -12.77 27.50 -6.76
C GLY A 545 -13.24 28.93 -6.99
N SER A 546 -12.58 29.94 -6.39
CA SER A 546 -12.98 31.36 -6.42
C SER A 546 -12.53 32.12 -7.67
#